data_fe53f983026cf4118b91ef4795a341cd
#
_entry.id   fe53f983026cf4118b91ef4795a341cd
#
_cell.length_a   1.000
_cell.length_b   1.000
_cell.length_c   1.000
_cell.angle_alpha   90.00
_cell.angle_beta   90.00
_cell.angle_gamma   90.00
#
_symmetry.space_group_name_H-M   'P 1'
#
loop_
_entity.id
_entity.type
_entity.pdbx_description
1 polymer ?
#
loop_
_entity_poly.entity_id
_entity_poly.type
_entity_poly.pdbx_seq_one_letter_code
_entity_poly.pdbx_strand_id
1 'polypeptide(L)'
;SYGSRGLGDVYKRQVLRRPPLGPIAPSAHDMKREHKVQRSLHRIFPLVPNSIYFSDDVSIVGSQFHIIERKKGFVIRKEFPDFLPLNLNFINEMSDQMIKILSDLHKINPIKVGLEKLGRPEGFVERQLLGWEKRWKLATENTSLNTIFDDLLENLKLNIPKSKIVSIIHNDFKLDNIMWNNSNFLSPEAIFDWDMCTLGDPLMDLGHMLNYWIDKEDDKDAKLITSMPTTGNKILFPLKSEIIKLYSKYTGFDVENI
;
A
#
# COMPACT_ATOMS: atom_id res chain seq x y z
N SER A 1 -49.21 23.70 -11.36
CA SER A 1 -48.55 22.45 -11.73
C SER A 1 -47.03 22.64 -11.64
N TYR A 2 -46.43 22.16 -10.58
CA TYR A 2 -44.99 22.09 -10.46
C TYR A 2 -44.46 20.90 -11.27
N GLY A 3 -43.84 21.20 -12.40
CA GLY A 3 -43.14 20.17 -13.17
C GLY A 3 -41.95 19.64 -12.39
N SER A 4 -42.01 18.40 -11.98
CA SER A 4 -40.86 17.64 -11.51
C SER A 4 -39.90 17.48 -12.69
N ARG A 5 -38.83 18.28 -12.72
CA ARG A 5 -37.66 17.98 -13.55
C ARG A 5 -37.04 16.71 -12.96
N GLY A 6 -37.22 15.61 -13.64
CA GLY A 6 -36.49 14.38 -13.35
C GLY A 6 -35.01 14.66 -13.53
N LEU A 7 -34.32 14.84 -12.43
CA LEU A 7 -32.87 14.68 -12.38
C LEU A 7 -32.59 13.21 -12.68
N GLY A 8 -32.12 12.93 -13.88
CA GLY A 8 -31.49 11.66 -14.21
C GLY A 8 -30.20 11.54 -13.39
N ASP A 9 -30.36 11.31 -12.10
CA ASP A 9 -29.25 11.03 -11.22
C ASP A 9 -28.70 9.66 -11.60
N VAL A 10 -27.61 9.68 -12.33
CA VAL A 10 -26.69 8.54 -12.35
C VAL A 10 -26.26 8.37 -10.90
N TYR A 11 -26.94 7.52 -10.14
CA TYR A 11 -26.58 7.19 -8.76
C TYR A 11 -25.14 6.70 -8.74
N LYS A 12 -24.23 7.58 -8.39
CA LYS A 12 -22.84 7.20 -8.13
C LYS A 12 -22.86 6.35 -6.88
N ARG A 13 -22.64 5.05 -7.04
CA ARG A 13 -22.53 4.14 -5.89
C ARG A 13 -21.34 4.55 -5.04
N GLN A 14 -21.52 4.49 -3.73
CA GLN A 14 -20.53 4.86 -2.72
C GLN A 14 -20.25 3.68 -1.81
N VAL A 15 -19.14 3.74 -1.09
CA VAL A 15 -18.78 2.75 -0.05
C VAL A 15 -18.63 3.49 1.26
N LEU A 16 -19.34 3.04 2.29
CA LEU A 16 -19.12 3.47 3.66
C LEU A 16 -17.99 2.61 4.25
N ARG A 17 -16.92 3.27 4.70
CA ARG A 17 -15.79 2.65 5.38
C ARG A 17 -15.78 3.07 6.85
N ARG A 18 -15.66 2.10 7.74
CA ARG A 18 -15.54 2.28 9.18
C ARG A 18 -14.50 1.32 9.76
N PRO A 19 -13.99 1.55 10.96
CA PRO A 19 -13.10 0.59 11.62
C PRO A 19 -13.76 -0.78 11.79
N PRO A 20 -12.99 -1.87 11.87
CA PRO A 20 -13.50 -3.18 12.20
C PRO A 20 -14.15 -3.19 13.59
N LEU A 21 -15.04 -4.18 13.81
CA LEU A 21 -15.62 -4.40 15.13
C LEU A 21 -14.60 -5.13 16.02
N GLY A 22 -14.39 -4.64 17.24
CA GLY A 22 -13.52 -5.28 18.23
C GLY A 22 -12.38 -4.38 18.69
N PRO A 23 -11.44 -4.91 19.49
CA PRO A 23 -10.29 -4.16 19.98
C PRO A 23 -9.40 -3.72 18.80
N ILE A 24 -9.11 -2.45 18.73
CA ILE A 24 -8.25 -1.86 17.69
C ILE A 24 -6.97 -1.38 18.36
N ALA A 25 -5.81 -1.66 17.75
CA ALA A 25 -4.55 -1.13 18.22
C ALA A 25 -4.55 0.41 18.15
N PRO A 26 -3.93 1.10 19.12
CA PRO A 26 -3.82 2.55 19.10
C PRO A 26 -3.29 3.05 17.74
N SER A 27 -3.95 4.03 17.15
CA SER A 27 -3.63 4.65 15.86
C SER A 27 -3.89 3.79 14.62
N ALA A 28 -4.40 2.57 14.75
CA ALA A 28 -4.87 1.78 13.61
C ALA A 28 -6.26 2.25 13.17
N HIS A 29 -6.53 2.20 11.87
CA HIS A 29 -7.84 2.54 11.28
C HIS A 29 -8.36 3.94 11.67
N ASP A 30 -7.48 4.97 11.63
CA ASP A 30 -7.86 6.36 11.82
C ASP A 30 -8.63 6.86 10.58
N MET A 31 -9.96 6.81 10.63
CA MET A 31 -10.85 7.20 9.53
C MET A 31 -10.70 8.67 9.13
N LYS A 32 -10.40 9.55 10.08
CA LYS A 32 -10.18 10.98 9.81
C LYS A 32 -8.90 11.20 9.01
N ARG A 33 -7.84 10.49 9.39
CA ARG A 33 -6.56 10.53 8.69
C ARG A 33 -6.68 9.95 7.28
N GLU A 34 -7.31 8.79 7.16
CA GLU A 34 -7.54 8.15 5.87
C GLU A 34 -8.37 9.03 4.94
N HIS A 35 -9.46 9.63 5.45
CA HIS A 35 -10.25 10.62 4.72
C HIS A 35 -9.40 11.78 4.21
N LYS A 36 -8.57 12.38 5.09
CA LYS A 36 -7.69 13.49 4.73
C LYS A 36 -6.72 13.11 3.61
N VAL A 37 -6.05 11.96 3.74
CA VAL A 37 -5.09 11.46 2.75
C VAL A 37 -5.77 11.26 1.40
N GLN A 38 -6.86 10.50 1.35
CA GLN A 38 -7.56 10.20 0.11
C GLN A 38 -8.10 11.46 -0.57
N ARG A 39 -8.72 12.37 0.18
CA ARG A 39 -9.24 13.62 -0.36
C ARG A 39 -8.15 14.54 -0.92
N SER A 40 -6.98 14.56 -0.28
CA SER A 40 -5.83 15.37 -0.72
C SER A 40 -5.18 14.79 -1.97
N LEU A 41 -4.95 13.48 -2.01
CA LEU A 41 -4.26 12.82 -3.11
C LEU A 41 -5.12 12.66 -4.36
N HIS A 42 -6.42 12.37 -4.21
CA HIS A 42 -7.31 12.09 -5.35
C HIS A 42 -7.23 13.13 -6.47
N ARG A 43 -7.01 14.40 -6.13
CA ARG A 43 -6.99 15.53 -7.10
C ARG A 43 -5.84 15.44 -8.10
N ILE A 44 -4.70 14.87 -7.70
CA ILE A 44 -3.47 14.78 -8.52
C ILE A 44 -3.05 13.34 -8.80
N PHE A 45 -3.59 12.40 -8.04
CA PHE A 45 -3.34 10.97 -8.16
C PHE A 45 -4.69 10.22 -8.18
N PRO A 46 -5.38 10.16 -9.34
CA PRO A 46 -6.77 9.70 -9.45
C PRO A 46 -6.98 8.22 -9.11
N LEU A 47 -5.91 7.45 -8.96
CA LEU A 47 -5.96 6.06 -8.46
C LEU A 47 -6.37 5.97 -6.99
N VAL A 48 -6.30 7.07 -6.24
CA VAL A 48 -6.86 7.14 -4.88
C VAL A 48 -8.36 7.37 -4.98
N PRO A 49 -9.21 6.50 -4.42
CA PRO A 49 -10.65 6.74 -4.39
C PRO A 49 -10.98 8.07 -3.69
N ASN A 50 -11.86 8.87 -4.27
CA ASN A 50 -12.24 10.13 -3.64
C ASN A 50 -12.97 9.89 -2.33
N SER A 51 -12.47 10.44 -1.22
CA SER A 51 -13.19 10.44 0.05
C SER A 51 -14.11 11.67 0.13
N ILE A 52 -15.41 11.41 0.02
CA ILE A 52 -16.47 12.41 -0.22
C ILE A 52 -16.91 13.06 1.08
N TYR A 53 -17.03 12.26 2.13
CA TYR A 53 -17.59 12.68 3.42
C TYR A 53 -16.90 11.95 4.57
N PHE A 54 -16.75 12.62 5.71
CA PHE A 54 -16.28 12.05 6.97
C PHE A 54 -17.22 12.47 8.09
N SER A 55 -17.49 11.55 9.03
CA SER A 55 -18.21 11.82 10.25
C SER A 55 -17.49 11.24 11.47
N ASP A 56 -17.36 12.03 12.51
CA ASP A 56 -16.93 11.62 13.84
C ASP A 56 -18.11 11.34 14.79
N ASP A 57 -19.35 11.54 14.32
CA ASP A 57 -20.55 11.23 15.06
C ASP A 57 -20.78 9.72 15.15
N VAL A 58 -20.43 9.15 16.28
CA VAL A 58 -20.56 7.71 16.56
C VAL A 58 -22.01 7.26 16.72
N SER A 59 -22.97 8.19 16.90
CA SER A 59 -24.39 7.84 17.06
C SER A 59 -25.01 7.29 15.75
N ILE A 60 -24.40 7.60 14.60
CA ILE A 60 -24.95 7.23 13.28
C ILE A 60 -24.75 5.74 12.98
N VAL A 61 -23.51 5.23 13.14
CA VAL A 61 -23.15 3.83 12.78
C VAL A 61 -22.31 3.13 13.85
N GLY A 62 -22.25 3.68 15.06
CA GLY A 62 -21.51 3.12 16.20
C GLY A 62 -20.00 3.41 16.19
N SER A 63 -19.50 4.15 15.21
CA SER A 63 -18.07 4.52 15.09
C SER A 63 -17.89 5.69 14.12
N GLN A 64 -16.71 6.30 14.13
CA GLN A 64 -16.31 7.20 13.05
C GLN A 64 -16.35 6.46 11.71
N PHE A 65 -16.70 7.17 10.64
CA PHE A 65 -16.73 6.60 9.30
C PHE A 65 -16.44 7.65 8.22
N HIS A 66 -16.10 7.19 7.05
CA HIS A 66 -16.07 8.04 5.88
C HIS A 66 -16.74 7.35 4.67
N ILE A 67 -17.16 8.17 3.72
CA ILE A 67 -17.79 7.72 2.49
C ILE A 67 -16.83 7.95 1.35
N ILE A 68 -16.53 6.90 0.61
CA ILE A 68 -15.63 6.94 -0.54
C ILE A 68 -16.35 6.62 -1.84
N GLU A 69 -15.79 7.09 -2.92
CA GLU A 69 -16.18 6.70 -4.28
C GLU A 69 -16.06 5.17 -4.45
N ARG A 70 -17.09 4.53 -5.00
CA ARG A 70 -17.00 3.13 -5.38
C ARG A 70 -16.32 3.01 -6.75
N LYS A 71 -15.16 2.39 -6.79
CA LYS A 71 -14.47 2.03 -8.03
C LYS A 71 -15.03 0.72 -8.60
N LYS A 72 -14.84 0.50 -9.90
CA LYS A 72 -15.27 -0.71 -10.61
C LYS A 72 -14.04 -1.38 -11.21
N GLY A 73 -13.89 -2.67 -10.98
CA GLY A 73 -12.73 -3.43 -11.46
C GLY A 73 -12.63 -4.75 -10.73
N PHE A 74 -11.51 -5.41 -10.87
CA PHE A 74 -11.18 -6.63 -10.13
C PHE A 74 -9.87 -6.44 -9.35
N VAL A 75 -9.71 -7.24 -8.29
CA VAL A 75 -8.53 -7.27 -7.45
C VAL A 75 -7.93 -8.67 -7.52
N ILE A 76 -6.61 -8.76 -7.68
CA ILE A 76 -5.87 -10.02 -7.67
C ILE A 76 -5.41 -10.26 -6.24
N ARG A 77 -5.81 -11.40 -5.66
CA ARG A 77 -5.48 -11.76 -4.27
C ARG A 77 -4.56 -12.99 -4.24
N LYS A 78 -5.10 -14.14 -3.82
CA LYS A 78 -4.34 -15.39 -3.70
C LYS A 78 -4.10 -16.07 -5.05
N GLU A 79 -5.01 -15.89 -5.99
CA GLU A 79 -4.98 -16.52 -7.30
C GLU A 79 -5.30 -15.50 -8.37
N PHE A 80 -4.77 -15.72 -9.55
CA PHE A 80 -5.14 -14.94 -10.72
C PHE A 80 -6.53 -15.37 -11.21
N PRO A 81 -7.41 -14.42 -11.54
CA PRO A 81 -8.68 -14.74 -12.23
C PRO A 81 -8.42 -15.49 -13.55
N ASP A 82 -9.23 -16.53 -13.83
CA ASP A 82 -9.10 -17.39 -15.03
C ASP A 82 -9.20 -16.64 -16.37
N PHE A 83 -9.85 -15.48 -16.36
CA PHE A 83 -10.02 -14.66 -17.57
C PHE A 83 -8.76 -13.87 -17.96
N LEU A 84 -7.72 -13.85 -17.13
CA LEU A 84 -6.49 -13.10 -17.43
C LEU A 84 -5.60 -13.89 -18.41
N PRO A 85 -4.99 -13.21 -19.38
CA PRO A 85 -4.09 -13.85 -20.37
C PRO A 85 -2.71 -14.10 -19.76
N LEU A 86 -2.61 -14.99 -18.78
CA LEU A 86 -1.39 -15.23 -18.00
C LEU A 86 -0.27 -15.78 -18.87
N ASN A 87 0.68 -14.91 -19.16
CA ASN A 87 1.96 -15.23 -19.80
C ASN A 87 3.04 -14.27 -19.30
N LEU A 88 4.28 -14.50 -19.66
CA LEU A 88 5.42 -13.72 -19.21
C LEU A 88 5.28 -12.23 -19.54
N ASN A 89 4.81 -11.89 -20.74
CA ASN A 89 4.65 -10.49 -21.16
C ASN A 89 3.60 -9.78 -20.30
N PHE A 90 2.45 -10.42 -20.08
CA PHE A 90 1.38 -9.85 -19.24
C PHE A 90 1.86 -9.57 -17.82
N ILE A 91 2.58 -10.53 -17.21
CA ILE A 91 3.10 -10.37 -15.84
C ILE A 91 4.18 -9.27 -15.78
N ASN A 92 5.06 -9.19 -16.80
CA ASN A 92 6.05 -8.13 -16.88
C ASN A 92 5.41 -6.75 -17.01
N GLU A 93 4.41 -6.59 -17.87
CA GLU A 93 3.70 -5.32 -18.05
C GLU A 93 2.90 -4.95 -16.80
N MET A 94 2.27 -5.91 -16.13
CA MET A 94 1.57 -5.67 -14.86
C MET A 94 2.55 -5.22 -13.77
N SER A 95 3.71 -5.88 -13.68
CA SER A 95 4.78 -5.51 -12.75
C SER A 95 5.30 -4.10 -13.04
N ASP A 96 5.52 -3.76 -14.30
CA ASP A 96 5.92 -2.42 -14.74
C ASP A 96 4.91 -1.36 -14.30
N GLN A 97 3.61 -1.61 -14.51
CA GLN A 97 2.54 -0.71 -14.05
C GLN A 97 2.55 -0.53 -12.53
N MET A 98 2.73 -1.60 -11.75
CA MET A 98 2.82 -1.52 -10.29
C MET A 98 3.96 -0.59 -9.87
N ILE A 99 5.15 -0.76 -10.44
CA ILE A 99 6.31 0.05 -10.09
C ILE A 99 6.15 1.50 -10.54
N LYS A 100 5.55 1.73 -11.69
CA LYS A 100 5.20 3.08 -12.15
C LYS A 100 4.25 3.79 -11.19
N ILE A 101 3.20 3.11 -10.74
CA ILE A 101 2.24 3.63 -9.76
C ILE A 101 2.94 4.04 -8.48
N LEU A 102 3.75 3.14 -7.90
CA LEU A 102 4.49 3.42 -6.67
C LEU A 102 5.45 4.59 -6.85
N SER A 103 6.16 4.62 -7.98
CA SER A 103 7.08 5.71 -8.33
C SER A 103 6.37 7.05 -8.47
N ASP A 104 5.19 7.06 -9.11
CA ASP A 104 4.40 8.28 -9.28
C ASP A 104 3.87 8.80 -7.94
N LEU A 105 3.46 7.91 -7.03
CA LEU A 105 3.10 8.27 -5.65
C LEU A 105 4.29 8.94 -4.93
N HIS A 106 5.46 8.32 -4.98
CA HIS A 106 6.65 8.79 -4.26
C HIS A 106 7.20 10.12 -4.79
N LYS A 107 6.91 10.49 -6.03
CA LYS A 107 7.27 11.79 -6.62
C LYS A 107 6.32 12.94 -6.24
N ILE A 108 5.19 12.65 -5.60
CA ILE A 108 4.23 13.68 -5.19
C ILE A 108 4.86 14.55 -4.09
N ASN A 109 4.88 15.86 -4.31
CA ASN A 109 5.31 16.79 -3.28
C ASN A 109 4.24 16.93 -2.18
N PRO A 110 4.52 16.54 -0.92
CA PRO A 110 3.55 16.57 0.16
C PRO A 110 2.98 17.97 0.45
N ILE A 111 3.77 19.03 0.27
CA ILE A 111 3.35 20.41 0.49
C ILE A 111 2.26 20.81 -0.52
N LYS A 112 2.42 20.43 -1.79
CA LYS A 112 1.47 20.77 -2.84
C LYS A 112 0.08 20.16 -2.64
N VAL A 113 -0.02 19.12 -1.82
CA VAL A 113 -1.27 18.41 -1.53
C VAL A 113 -1.76 18.62 -0.10
N GLY A 114 -1.10 19.45 0.71
CA GLY A 114 -1.48 19.75 2.09
C GLY A 114 -1.26 18.57 3.06
N LEU A 115 -0.29 17.72 2.76
CA LEU A 115 0.08 16.53 3.56
C LEU A 115 1.46 16.67 4.22
N GLU A 116 2.05 17.87 4.29
CA GLU A 116 3.36 18.12 4.90
C GLU A 116 3.43 17.77 6.39
N LYS A 117 2.29 17.64 7.04
CA LYS A 117 2.15 17.26 8.46
C LYS A 117 1.62 15.83 8.66
N LEU A 118 1.68 14.98 7.64
CA LEU A 118 1.16 13.61 7.69
C LEU A 118 2.11 12.65 8.41
N GLY A 119 2.75 13.00 9.47
CA GLY A 119 3.65 12.11 10.21
C GLY A 119 4.95 12.80 10.57
N ARG A 120 5.94 12.00 10.93
CA ARG A 120 7.27 12.47 11.30
C ARG A 120 8.31 11.77 10.44
N PRO A 121 8.82 12.39 9.37
CA PRO A 121 9.78 11.75 8.48
C PRO A 121 11.18 11.62 9.12
N GLU A 122 11.59 12.55 9.99
CA GLU A 122 12.91 12.50 10.64
C GLU A 122 13.03 11.23 11.50
N GLY A 123 14.10 10.46 11.31
CA GLY A 123 14.35 9.19 12.00
C GLY A 123 13.29 8.12 11.74
N PHE A 124 12.60 8.18 10.60
CA PHE A 124 11.50 7.26 10.27
C PHE A 124 11.95 5.80 10.28
N VAL A 125 13.03 5.46 9.58
CA VAL A 125 13.55 4.09 9.46
C VAL A 125 13.92 3.52 10.84
N GLU A 126 14.65 4.28 11.65
CA GLU A 126 15.01 3.88 13.00
C GLU A 126 13.78 3.59 13.88
N ARG A 127 12.80 4.50 13.86
CA ARG A 127 11.56 4.28 14.64
C ARG A 127 10.76 3.06 14.16
N GLN A 128 10.77 2.75 12.87
CA GLN A 128 10.15 1.53 12.37
C GLN A 128 10.86 0.29 12.90
N LEU A 129 12.19 0.25 12.82
CA LEU A 129 12.98 -0.87 13.34
C LEU A 129 12.74 -1.09 14.84
N LEU A 130 12.87 -0.03 15.66
CA LEU A 130 12.62 -0.12 17.11
C LEU A 130 11.18 -0.51 17.44
N GLY A 131 10.22 -0.04 16.64
CA GLY A 131 8.82 -0.41 16.77
C GLY A 131 8.57 -1.90 16.47
N TRP A 132 9.22 -2.46 15.46
CA TRP A 132 9.16 -3.89 15.13
C TRP A 132 9.84 -4.74 16.18
N GLU A 133 11.02 -4.36 16.64
CA GLU A 133 11.71 -5.03 17.75
C GLU A 133 10.81 -5.13 18.98
N LYS A 134 10.22 -4.01 19.40
CA LYS A 134 9.31 -4.00 20.55
C LYS A 134 8.11 -4.95 20.37
N ARG A 135 7.49 -4.94 19.20
CA ARG A 135 6.36 -5.83 18.90
C ARG A 135 6.80 -7.31 18.90
N TRP A 136 7.94 -7.62 18.31
CA TRP A 136 8.51 -8.96 18.31
C TRP A 136 8.77 -9.45 19.74
N LYS A 137 9.48 -8.69 20.55
CA LYS A 137 9.78 -9.04 21.94
C LYS A 137 8.53 -9.28 22.77
N LEU A 138 7.49 -8.44 22.61
CA LEU A 138 6.20 -8.62 23.29
C LEU A 138 5.46 -9.87 22.80
N ALA A 139 5.47 -10.15 21.50
CA ALA A 139 4.76 -11.30 20.93
C ALA A 139 5.43 -12.63 21.28
N THR A 140 6.75 -12.63 21.55
CA THR A 140 7.57 -13.82 21.80
C THR A 140 8.06 -13.95 23.23
N GLU A 141 7.63 -13.07 24.15
CA GLU A 141 8.13 -12.97 25.53
C GLU A 141 8.16 -14.32 26.29
N ASN A 142 7.15 -15.16 26.06
CA ASN A 142 7.02 -16.47 26.71
C ASN A 142 7.33 -17.65 25.77
N THR A 143 8.15 -17.44 24.76
CA THR A 143 8.51 -18.47 23.77
C THR A 143 10.02 -18.59 23.62
N SER A 144 10.50 -19.72 23.07
CA SER A 144 11.91 -19.90 22.70
C SER A 144 12.35 -19.05 21.50
N LEU A 145 11.41 -18.33 20.85
CA LEU A 145 11.68 -17.50 19.68
C LEU A 145 12.14 -16.08 20.05
N ASN A 146 12.12 -15.73 21.34
CA ASN A 146 12.37 -14.34 21.77
C ASN A 146 13.72 -13.77 21.32
N THR A 147 14.74 -14.63 21.18
CA THR A 147 16.11 -14.23 20.82
C THR A 147 16.54 -14.60 19.40
N ILE A 148 15.67 -15.27 18.63
CA ILE A 148 16.03 -15.82 17.29
C ILE A 148 16.50 -14.75 16.30
N PHE A 149 16.07 -13.48 16.48
CA PHE A 149 16.43 -12.36 15.63
C PHE A 149 17.36 -11.34 16.28
N ASP A 150 17.96 -11.65 17.43
CA ASP A 150 18.81 -10.66 18.14
C ASP A 150 20.00 -10.21 17.29
N ASP A 151 20.75 -11.15 16.68
CA ASP A 151 21.88 -10.84 15.81
C ASP A 151 21.47 -10.02 14.58
N LEU A 152 20.31 -10.37 13.98
CA LEU A 152 19.75 -9.61 12.86
C LEU A 152 19.38 -8.18 13.27
N LEU A 153 18.70 -8.03 14.41
CA LEU A 153 18.30 -6.73 14.93
C LEU A 153 19.50 -5.85 15.26
N GLU A 154 20.55 -6.40 15.86
CA GLU A 154 21.80 -5.66 16.11
C GLU A 154 22.46 -5.21 14.80
N ASN A 155 22.55 -6.10 13.82
CA ASN A 155 23.10 -5.77 12.50
C ASN A 155 22.32 -4.64 11.83
N LEU A 156 20.97 -4.73 11.84
CA LEU A 156 20.12 -3.69 11.28
C LEU A 156 20.27 -2.35 12.00
N LYS A 157 20.41 -2.34 13.34
CA LYS A 157 20.65 -1.11 14.12
C LYS A 157 21.97 -0.44 13.78
N LEU A 158 23.02 -1.23 13.55
CA LEU A 158 24.35 -0.73 13.19
C LEU A 158 24.38 -0.17 11.75
N ASN A 159 23.48 -0.61 10.89
CA ASN A 159 23.46 -0.29 9.47
C ASN A 159 22.19 0.48 9.03
N ILE A 160 21.56 1.23 9.94
CA ILE A 160 20.37 2.03 9.59
C ILE A 160 20.74 3.05 8.51
N PRO A 161 20.12 3.00 7.31
CA PRO A 161 20.41 3.94 6.26
C PRO A 161 19.91 5.35 6.62
N LYS A 162 20.66 6.36 6.22
CA LYS A 162 20.21 7.75 6.34
C LYS A 162 19.24 8.03 5.21
N SER A 163 17.98 8.29 5.55
CA SER A 163 16.98 8.73 4.58
C SER A 163 17.41 10.02 3.91
N LYS A 164 17.56 9.99 2.59
CA LYS A 164 17.92 11.17 1.77
C LYS A 164 16.69 11.89 1.23
N ILE A 165 15.54 11.20 1.18
CA ILE A 165 14.32 11.64 0.53
C ILE A 165 13.14 11.40 1.48
N VAL A 166 12.22 12.36 1.51
CA VAL A 166 10.93 12.24 2.19
C VAL A 166 9.84 12.22 1.16
N SER A 167 9.06 11.14 1.14
CA SER A 167 7.94 10.95 0.24
C SER A 167 6.65 10.65 1.01
N ILE A 168 5.52 10.76 0.31
CA ILE A 168 4.26 10.14 0.75
C ILE A 168 4.39 8.66 0.46
N ILE A 169 4.35 7.83 1.49
CA ILE A 169 4.45 6.37 1.38
C ILE A 169 3.11 5.71 1.76
N HIS A 170 2.78 4.63 1.09
CA HIS A 170 1.56 3.86 1.33
C HIS A 170 1.67 2.97 2.57
N ASN A 171 2.84 2.39 2.80
CA ASN A 171 3.18 1.43 3.87
C ASN A 171 2.48 0.06 3.79
N ASP A 172 1.63 -0.19 2.81
CA ASP A 172 1.04 -1.50 2.50
C ASP A 172 0.77 -1.64 1.00
N PHE A 173 1.71 -1.13 0.17
CA PHE A 173 1.57 -1.24 -1.29
C PHE A 173 1.86 -2.66 -1.76
N LYS A 174 0.84 -3.32 -2.29
CA LYS A 174 0.91 -4.70 -2.77
C LYS A 174 -0.20 -4.97 -3.79
N LEU A 175 -0.10 -6.07 -4.51
CA LEU A 175 -1.00 -6.41 -5.61
C LEU A 175 -2.47 -6.49 -5.19
N ASP A 176 -2.76 -7.01 -4.01
CA ASP A 176 -4.13 -7.16 -3.51
C ASP A 176 -4.78 -5.85 -3.03
N ASN A 177 -4.00 -4.75 -2.97
CA ASN A 177 -4.48 -3.40 -2.74
C ASN A 177 -4.69 -2.60 -4.04
N ILE A 178 -4.42 -3.20 -5.21
CA ILE A 178 -4.63 -2.57 -6.52
C ILE A 178 -5.86 -3.17 -7.20
N MET A 179 -6.76 -2.30 -7.63
CA MET A 179 -7.89 -2.68 -8.50
C MET A 179 -7.53 -2.42 -9.95
N TRP A 180 -7.81 -3.38 -10.81
CA TRP A 180 -7.57 -3.35 -12.24
C TRP A 180 -8.86 -3.20 -13.04
N ASN A 181 -8.79 -2.63 -14.23
CA ASN A 181 -9.93 -2.41 -15.10
C ASN A 181 -10.41 -3.72 -15.74
N ASN A 182 -11.74 -3.92 -15.79
CA ASN A 182 -12.35 -5.12 -16.36
C ASN A 182 -12.23 -5.26 -17.88
N SER A 183 -11.93 -4.18 -18.60
CA SER A 183 -11.83 -4.16 -20.07
C SER A 183 -10.38 -4.03 -20.54
N ASN A 184 -9.53 -3.36 -19.74
CA ASN A 184 -8.09 -3.26 -19.96
C ASN A 184 -7.38 -3.75 -18.70
N PHE A 185 -7.06 -5.03 -18.64
CA PHE A 185 -6.53 -5.72 -17.45
C PHE A 185 -5.20 -5.18 -16.92
N LEU A 186 -4.48 -4.38 -17.70
CA LEU A 186 -3.22 -3.73 -17.33
C LEU A 186 -3.40 -2.25 -16.94
N SER A 187 -4.65 -1.76 -16.95
CA SER A 187 -4.96 -0.40 -16.52
C SER A 187 -5.38 -0.41 -15.04
N PRO A 188 -4.63 0.23 -14.14
CA PRO A 188 -5.03 0.37 -12.75
C PRO A 188 -6.23 1.33 -12.64
N GLU A 189 -7.19 1.00 -11.78
CA GLU A 189 -8.40 1.78 -11.49
C GLU A 189 -8.38 2.44 -10.13
N ALA A 190 -7.77 1.76 -9.14
CA ALA A 190 -7.68 2.28 -7.79
C ALA A 190 -6.59 1.59 -6.97
N ILE A 191 -6.10 2.31 -5.96
CA ILE A 191 -5.30 1.79 -4.85
C ILE A 191 -6.11 1.97 -3.58
N PHE A 192 -6.19 0.92 -2.78
CA PHE A 192 -6.94 0.89 -1.53
C PHE A 192 -6.01 0.80 -0.31
N ASP A 193 -6.60 0.93 0.87
CA ASP A 193 -5.99 0.74 2.17
C ASP A 193 -4.94 1.79 2.54
N TRP A 194 -5.39 3.04 2.57
CA TRP A 194 -4.56 4.21 2.87
C TRP A 194 -4.41 4.51 4.36
N ASP A 195 -4.84 3.64 5.25
CA ASP A 195 -4.83 3.87 6.69
C ASP A 195 -3.41 3.97 7.28
N MET A 196 -2.44 3.27 6.68
CA MET A 196 -1.03 3.31 7.07
C MET A 196 -0.21 4.41 6.37
N CYS A 197 -0.82 5.15 5.42
CA CYS A 197 -0.12 6.17 4.64
C CYS A 197 0.50 7.25 5.54
N THR A 198 1.74 7.63 5.26
CA THR A 198 2.48 8.61 6.03
C THR A 198 3.56 9.32 5.20
N LEU A 199 4.33 10.21 5.85
CA LEU A 199 5.60 10.68 5.30
C LEU A 199 6.74 9.81 5.81
N GLY A 200 7.58 9.35 4.91
CA GLY A 200 8.71 8.49 5.25
C GLY A 200 9.71 8.34 4.12
N ASP A 201 10.62 7.41 4.30
CA ASP A 201 11.59 7.03 3.27
C ASP A 201 10.90 6.15 2.21
N PRO A 202 10.92 6.53 0.92
CA PRO A 202 10.28 5.75 -0.13
C PRO A 202 10.90 4.37 -0.33
N LEU A 203 12.15 4.14 0.05
CA LEU A 203 12.78 2.83 -0.03
C LEU A 203 12.19 1.84 1.00
N MET A 204 11.68 2.34 2.13
CA MET A 204 10.93 1.49 3.07
C MET A 204 9.63 0.95 2.47
N ASP A 205 8.95 1.76 1.67
CA ASP A 205 7.71 1.34 0.99
C ASP A 205 8.01 0.34 -0.13
N LEU A 206 9.06 0.58 -0.90
CA LEU A 206 9.56 -0.37 -1.91
C LEU A 206 9.99 -1.69 -1.26
N GLY A 207 10.80 -1.65 -0.19
CA GLY A 207 11.23 -2.84 0.55
C GLY A 207 10.05 -3.62 1.13
N HIS A 208 9.04 -2.93 1.66
CA HIS A 208 7.81 -3.55 2.14
C HIS A 208 7.06 -4.28 1.01
N MET A 209 6.92 -3.68 -0.17
CA MET A 209 6.35 -4.33 -1.34
C MET A 209 7.16 -5.57 -1.75
N LEU A 210 8.51 -5.45 -1.77
CA LEU A 210 9.41 -6.55 -2.14
C LEU A 210 9.37 -7.73 -1.14
N ASN A 211 8.97 -7.51 0.10
CA ASN A 211 8.75 -8.58 1.06
C ASN A 211 7.58 -9.50 0.66
N TYR A 212 6.59 -8.98 -0.06
CA TYR A 212 5.49 -9.77 -0.63
C TYR A 212 5.80 -10.31 -2.03
N TRP A 213 6.85 -9.80 -2.67
CA TRP A 213 7.23 -10.18 -4.02
C TRP A 213 7.86 -11.57 -4.04
N ILE A 214 7.51 -12.37 -5.04
CA ILE A 214 8.11 -13.69 -5.27
C ILE A 214 8.85 -13.69 -6.60
N ASP A 215 10.07 -14.19 -6.61
CA ASP A 215 10.79 -14.45 -7.85
C ASP A 215 11.44 -15.85 -7.87
N LYS A 216 12.06 -16.20 -8.98
CA LYS A 216 12.65 -17.55 -9.17
C LYS A 216 13.86 -17.81 -8.27
N GLU A 217 14.54 -16.76 -7.78
CA GLU A 217 15.74 -16.86 -6.96
C GLU A 217 15.43 -17.01 -5.47
N ASP A 218 14.18 -16.77 -5.07
CA ASP A 218 13.74 -16.99 -3.69
C ASP A 218 13.86 -18.47 -3.30
N ASP A 219 14.22 -18.72 -2.06
CA ASP A 219 14.23 -20.07 -1.49
C ASP A 219 12.81 -20.64 -1.29
N LYS A 220 12.73 -21.90 -0.87
CA LYS A 220 11.44 -22.57 -0.69
C LYS A 220 10.61 -21.96 0.43
N ASP A 221 11.26 -21.51 1.50
CA ASP A 221 10.57 -20.97 2.68
C ASP A 221 10.04 -19.58 2.39
N ALA A 222 10.81 -18.72 1.70
CA ALA A 222 10.34 -17.44 1.20
C ALA A 222 9.11 -17.59 0.29
N LYS A 223 9.11 -18.59 -0.61
CA LYS A 223 7.98 -18.87 -1.50
C LYS A 223 6.69 -19.31 -0.77
N LEU A 224 6.81 -19.87 0.43
CA LEU A 224 5.65 -20.28 1.23
C LEU A 224 4.99 -19.11 1.98
N ILE A 225 5.75 -18.07 2.32
CA ILE A 225 5.26 -16.94 3.12
C ILE A 225 4.82 -15.75 2.27
N THR A 226 5.14 -15.73 0.99
CA THR A 226 4.72 -14.64 0.09
C THR A 226 3.21 -14.59 -0.09
N SER A 227 2.67 -13.39 -0.23
CA SER A 227 1.26 -13.17 -0.54
C SER A 227 0.99 -12.97 -2.04
N MET A 228 2.00 -13.02 -2.88
CA MET A 228 1.81 -12.90 -4.33
C MET A 228 1.11 -14.12 -4.89
N PRO A 229 0.17 -13.94 -5.83
CA PRO A 229 -0.53 -15.05 -6.45
C PRO A 229 0.44 -15.90 -7.25
N THR A 230 0.30 -17.22 -7.14
CA THR A 230 1.10 -18.16 -7.91
C THR A 230 0.45 -18.46 -9.25
N THR A 231 1.26 -18.71 -10.25
CA THR A 231 0.84 -19.18 -11.59
C THR A 231 1.00 -20.71 -11.70
N GLY A 232 0.51 -21.44 -10.71
CA GLY A 232 0.77 -22.87 -10.55
C GLY A 232 2.24 -23.13 -10.18
N ASN A 233 2.91 -24.05 -10.90
CA ASN A 233 4.33 -24.37 -10.63
C ASN A 233 5.32 -23.41 -11.28
N LYS A 234 4.87 -22.35 -11.94
CA LYS A 234 5.73 -21.39 -12.64
C LYS A 234 5.69 -20.03 -11.95
N ILE A 235 6.86 -19.50 -11.65
CA ILE A 235 7.03 -18.12 -11.20
C ILE A 235 7.35 -17.30 -12.43
N LEU A 236 6.46 -16.35 -12.74
CA LEU A 236 6.56 -15.48 -13.92
C LEU A 236 6.96 -14.04 -13.57
N PHE A 237 7.02 -13.71 -12.28
CA PHE A 237 7.37 -12.37 -11.85
C PHE A 237 8.85 -12.04 -12.12
N PRO A 238 9.16 -10.78 -12.50
CA PRO A 238 10.53 -10.30 -12.61
C PRO A 238 11.32 -10.47 -11.31
N LEU A 239 12.64 -10.53 -11.41
CA LEU A 239 13.52 -10.57 -10.25
C LEU A 239 13.37 -9.30 -9.40
N LYS A 240 13.50 -9.42 -8.08
CA LYS A 240 13.54 -8.26 -7.16
C LYS A 240 14.57 -7.23 -7.60
N SER A 241 15.74 -7.69 -8.06
CA SER A 241 16.80 -6.82 -8.59
C SER A 241 16.38 -6.05 -9.86
N GLU A 242 15.53 -6.63 -10.70
CA GLU A 242 14.98 -5.95 -11.88
C GLU A 242 13.94 -4.90 -11.48
N ILE A 243 13.10 -5.22 -10.52
CA ILE A 243 12.11 -4.30 -9.93
C ILE A 243 12.79 -3.09 -9.29
N ILE A 244 13.86 -3.29 -8.52
CA ILE A 244 14.65 -2.20 -7.90
C ILE A 244 15.24 -1.28 -8.98
N LYS A 245 15.83 -1.83 -10.04
CA LYS A 245 16.36 -1.05 -11.16
C LYS A 245 15.26 -0.25 -11.87
N LEU A 246 14.11 -0.87 -12.08
CA LEU A 246 12.96 -0.23 -12.71
C LEU A 246 12.44 0.94 -11.88
N TYR A 247 12.33 0.75 -10.57
CA TYR A 247 11.95 1.80 -9.63
C TYR A 247 12.93 2.99 -9.66
N SER A 248 14.24 2.73 -9.60
CA SER A 248 15.27 3.77 -9.73
C SER A 248 15.16 4.53 -11.05
N LYS A 249 14.89 3.80 -12.16
CA LYS A 249 14.67 4.41 -13.48
C LYS A 249 13.49 5.37 -13.49
N TYR A 250 12.36 5.02 -12.83
CA TYR A 250 11.16 5.85 -12.83
C TYR A 250 11.21 7.01 -11.85
N THR A 251 11.89 6.84 -10.72
CA THR A 251 11.98 7.87 -9.68
C THR A 251 13.19 8.77 -9.84
N GLY A 252 14.30 8.25 -10.36
CA GLY A 252 15.62 8.85 -10.28
C GLY A 252 16.24 8.74 -8.88
N PHE A 253 15.66 7.97 -7.96
CA PHE A 253 16.17 7.82 -6.61
C PHE A 253 17.34 6.83 -6.56
N ASP A 254 18.28 7.11 -5.66
CA ASP A 254 19.37 6.21 -5.31
C ASP A 254 18.82 5.00 -4.53
N VAL A 255 19.12 3.79 -5.00
CA VAL A 255 18.62 2.51 -4.45
C VAL A 255 19.76 1.61 -3.94
N GLU A 256 20.97 2.15 -3.73
CA GLU A 256 22.14 1.35 -3.33
C GLU A 256 22.01 0.69 -1.94
N ASN A 257 21.06 1.18 -1.12
CA ASN A 257 20.87 0.73 0.26
C ASN A 257 19.55 -0.03 0.47
N ILE A 258 19.04 -0.69 -0.57
CA ILE A 258 17.80 -1.49 -0.46
C ILE A 258 18.12 -2.99 -0.49
#